data_f2b04d9ca0377175749349a5ab009706
#
_entry.id   f2b04d9ca0377175749349a5ab009706
#
_cell.length_a   1.000
_cell.length_b   1.000
_cell.length_c   1.000
_cell.angle_alpha   90.00
_cell.angle_beta   90.00
_cell.angle_gamma   90.00
#
_symmetry.space_group_name_H-M   'P 1'
#
loop_
_entity.id
_entity.type
_entity.pdbx_description
1 polymer ?
#
loop_
_entity_poly.entity_id
_entity_poly.type
_entity_poly.pdbx_seq_one_letter_code
_entity_poly.pdbx_strand_id
1 'polypeptide(L)'
;MTVNLQAPNPDHVLAVPGVRLGIAEAGVRKVGRKDLTVILLDEGSAVSGVFTQNRYCAAPVQVCRDHLKQVNASQADTHVRALIINTGNANAGTGAKGLADARATAEALAAILKIKPQQVLPFSTGVIMENLPVDRIVAGMPAAIADAQAKHWAKAAEGIMTTDTVPKAFSAQVVL
;
A
#
# COMPACT_ATOMS: atom_id res chain seq x y z
N MET A 1 3.12 23.06 -2.40
CA MET A 1 2.46 22.70 -3.68
C MET A 1 3.51 22.64 -4.76
N THR A 2 3.57 21.56 -5.50
CA THR A 2 4.46 21.44 -6.67
C THR A 2 3.87 22.29 -7.80
N VAL A 3 4.63 23.27 -8.26
CA VAL A 3 4.25 24.19 -9.33
C VAL A 3 4.57 23.54 -10.67
N ASN A 4 3.63 23.64 -11.64
CA ASN A 4 3.80 23.14 -13.02
C ASN A 4 3.91 21.61 -13.18
N LEU A 5 3.44 20.80 -12.24
CA LEU A 5 3.32 19.35 -12.43
C LEU A 5 2.09 19.03 -13.28
N GLN A 6 2.32 18.33 -14.37
CA GLN A 6 1.26 17.72 -15.18
C GLN A 6 1.07 16.26 -14.76
N ALA A 7 -0.15 15.76 -14.89
CA ALA A 7 -0.42 14.33 -14.73
C ALA A 7 0.41 13.53 -15.74
N PRO A 8 1.00 12.40 -15.34
CA PRO A 8 1.74 11.55 -16.28
C PRO A 8 0.79 11.01 -17.35
N ASN A 9 1.28 10.89 -18.58
CA ASN A 9 0.56 10.12 -19.58
C ASN A 9 0.58 8.64 -19.17
N PRO A 10 -0.59 7.99 -18.97
CA PRO A 10 -0.66 6.59 -18.55
C PRO A 10 0.10 5.63 -19.48
N ASP A 11 0.13 5.91 -20.78
CA ASP A 11 0.80 5.08 -21.79
C ASP A 11 2.33 5.14 -21.67
N HIS A 12 2.87 6.15 -21.02
CA HIS A 12 4.31 6.32 -20.79
C HIS A 12 4.77 5.72 -19.45
N VAL A 13 3.86 5.24 -18.61
CA VAL A 13 4.22 4.59 -17.34
C VAL A 13 4.39 3.10 -17.59
N LEU A 14 5.64 2.64 -17.61
CA LEU A 14 6.01 1.27 -17.92
C LEU A 14 5.59 0.30 -16.81
N ALA A 15 5.10 -0.86 -17.20
CA ALA A 15 4.82 -1.93 -16.25
C ALA A 15 6.12 -2.59 -15.78
N VAL A 16 6.14 -2.99 -14.51
CA VAL A 16 7.23 -3.79 -13.93
C VAL A 16 6.79 -5.25 -13.92
N PRO A 17 7.55 -6.17 -14.56
CA PRO A 17 7.23 -7.60 -14.52
C PRO A 17 7.09 -8.12 -13.09
N GLY A 18 6.12 -9.00 -12.84
CA GLY A 18 5.87 -9.56 -11.53
C GLY A 18 5.10 -8.65 -10.57
N VAL A 19 4.66 -7.47 -11.01
CA VAL A 19 3.90 -6.52 -10.19
C VAL A 19 2.53 -6.26 -10.83
N ARG A 20 1.46 -6.37 -10.02
CA ARG A 20 0.09 -6.03 -10.42
C ARG A 20 -0.52 -5.09 -9.38
N LEU A 21 -1.23 -4.07 -9.84
CA LEU A 21 -1.81 -3.03 -8.99
C LEU A 21 -3.33 -3.03 -9.18
N GLY A 22 -4.04 -3.09 -8.06
CA GLY A 22 -5.50 -3.05 -8.04
C GLY A 22 -5.99 -1.95 -7.13
N ILE A 23 -7.03 -1.24 -7.55
CA ILE A 23 -7.54 -0.06 -6.89
C ILE A 23 -9.04 -0.22 -6.65
N ALA A 24 -9.51 0.20 -5.48
CA ALA A 24 -10.92 0.22 -5.13
C ALA A 24 -11.32 1.51 -4.41
N GLU A 25 -12.62 1.72 -4.33
CA GLU A 25 -13.28 2.72 -3.50
C GLU A 25 -13.79 2.02 -2.23
N ALA A 26 -13.01 2.08 -1.15
CA ALA A 26 -13.38 1.48 0.13
C ALA A 26 -14.17 2.44 1.03
N GLY A 27 -14.21 3.74 0.69
CA GLY A 27 -14.86 4.77 1.49
C GLY A 27 -14.17 4.99 2.83
N VAL A 28 -12.83 4.90 2.86
CA VAL A 28 -12.02 5.07 4.07
C VAL A 28 -12.38 6.38 4.78
N ARG A 29 -12.52 7.46 4.03
CA ARG A 29 -12.95 8.76 4.56
C ARG A 29 -14.09 9.37 3.76
N LYS A 30 -14.10 9.24 2.43
CA LYS A 30 -15.10 9.80 1.54
C LYS A 30 -15.59 8.73 0.56
N VAL A 31 -16.89 8.67 0.36
CA VAL A 31 -17.50 7.82 -0.67
C VAL A 31 -17.15 8.32 -2.07
N GLY A 32 -17.05 7.41 -3.05
CA GLY A 32 -16.78 7.76 -4.45
C GLY A 32 -15.34 8.22 -4.71
N ARG A 33 -14.38 7.78 -3.88
CA ARG A 33 -12.97 8.07 -4.05
C ARG A 33 -12.17 6.76 -4.10
N LYS A 34 -11.25 6.67 -5.05
CA LYS A 34 -10.21 5.64 -5.07
C LYS A 34 -9.31 5.86 -3.84
N ASP A 35 -9.43 5.03 -2.82
CA ASP A 35 -8.79 5.22 -1.53
C ASP A 35 -8.20 3.93 -0.95
N LEU A 36 -8.26 2.85 -1.73
CA LEU A 36 -7.61 1.58 -1.42
C LEU A 36 -6.82 1.10 -2.63
N THR A 37 -5.53 0.85 -2.44
CA THR A 37 -4.64 0.29 -3.46
C THR A 37 -3.99 -0.99 -2.91
N VAL A 38 -4.00 -2.06 -3.71
CA VAL A 38 -3.28 -3.30 -3.42
C VAL A 38 -2.22 -3.49 -4.51
N ILE A 39 -0.99 -3.78 -4.09
CA ILE A 39 0.10 -4.16 -4.98
C ILE A 39 0.39 -5.63 -4.72
N LEU A 40 0.20 -6.46 -5.74
CA LEU A 40 0.49 -7.89 -5.69
C LEU A 40 1.83 -8.16 -6.35
N LEU A 41 2.65 -8.96 -5.68
CA LEU A 41 3.99 -9.34 -6.11
C LEU A 41 4.03 -10.83 -6.43
N ASP A 42 4.65 -11.18 -7.54
CA ASP A 42 4.88 -12.57 -7.87
C ASP A 42 5.87 -13.22 -6.89
N GLU A 43 5.84 -14.54 -6.80
CA GLU A 43 6.73 -15.32 -5.94
C GLU A 43 8.19 -15.09 -6.33
N GLY A 44 9.09 -15.05 -5.34
CA GLY A 44 10.49 -14.72 -5.55
C GLY A 44 10.81 -13.24 -5.69
N SER A 45 9.82 -12.34 -5.60
CA SER A 45 10.08 -10.89 -5.63
C SER A 45 10.91 -10.45 -4.42
N ALA A 46 12.03 -9.77 -4.66
CA ALA A 46 12.83 -9.16 -3.61
C ALA A 46 12.26 -7.79 -3.22
N VAL A 47 12.06 -7.58 -1.92
CA VAL A 47 11.56 -6.31 -1.36
C VAL A 47 12.51 -5.83 -0.27
N SER A 48 12.94 -4.59 -0.36
CA SER A 48 13.65 -3.91 0.71
C SER A 48 12.99 -2.57 1.04
N GLY A 49 13.22 -2.07 2.25
CA GLY A 49 12.60 -0.83 2.71
C GLY A 49 13.57 0.03 3.49
N VAL A 50 13.41 1.35 3.32
CA VAL A 50 14.04 2.37 4.15
C VAL A 50 12.97 3.06 4.98
N PHE A 51 13.28 3.43 6.21
CA PHE A 51 12.32 3.94 7.16
C PHE A 51 12.79 5.21 7.84
N THR A 52 11.85 6.06 8.21
CA THR A 52 12.14 7.26 8.99
C THR A 52 12.75 6.91 10.35
N GLN A 53 13.62 7.79 10.83
CA GLN A 53 14.14 7.76 12.21
C GLN A 53 13.29 8.59 13.18
N ASN A 54 12.19 9.18 12.70
CA ASN A 54 11.29 9.96 13.53
C ASN A 54 10.72 9.09 14.66
N ARG A 55 10.78 9.61 15.90
CA ARG A 55 10.20 8.95 17.08
C ARG A 55 8.68 8.87 17.03
N TYR A 56 8.01 9.84 16.39
CA TYR A 56 6.58 9.81 16.14
C TYR A 56 6.29 8.94 14.90
N CYS A 57 6.56 7.65 15.06
CA CYS A 57 6.48 6.69 13.98
C CYS A 57 5.05 6.14 13.86
N ALA A 58 4.45 6.28 12.70
CA ALA A 58 3.11 5.77 12.42
C ALA A 58 3.03 4.24 12.55
N ALA A 59 1.86 3.74 12.93
CA ALA A 59 1.64 2.32 13.15
C ALA A 59 1.96 1.45 11.91
N PRO A 60 1.57 1.80 10.67
CA PRO A 60 1.94 1.02 9.50
C PRO A 60 3.45 0.88 9.30
N VAL A 61 4.21 1.95 9.58
CA VAL A 61 5.68 1.93 9.47
C VAL A 61 6.29 0.92 10.45
N GLN A 62 5.76 0.86 11.68
CA GLN A 62 6.23 -0.11 12.69
C GLN A 62 5.93 -1.55 12.23
N VAL A 63 4.72 -1.81 11.73
CA VAL A 63 4.33 -3.14 11.21
C VAL A 63 5.19 -3.52 10.00
N CYS A 64 5.43 -2.62 9.06
CA CYS A 64 6.31 -2.88 7.92
C CYS A 64 7.73 -3.28 8.35
N ARG A 65 8.30 -2.57 9.34
CA ARG A 65 9.62 -2.93 9.89
C ARG A 65 9.64 -4.33 10.50
N ASP A 66 8.62 -4.64 11.31
CA ASP A 66 8.48 -5.94 11.95
C ASP A 66 8.33 -7.05 10.92
N HIS A 67 7.48 -6.88 9.91
CA HIS A 67 7.21 -7.86 8.88
C HIS A 67 8.45 -8.10 8.00
N LEU A 68 9.12 -7.04 7.53
CA LEU A 68 10.36 -7.18 6.75
C LEU A 68 11.47 -7.87 7.55
N LYS A 69 11.59 -7.57 8.85
CA LYS A 69 12.55 -8.25 9.72
C LYS A 69 12.23 -9.75 9.83
N GLN A 70 10.96 -10.13 9.99
CA GLN A 70 10.54 -11.51 10.08
C GLN A 70 10.77 -12.28 8.76
N VAL A 71 10.42 -11.65 7.61
CA VAL A 71 10.66 -12.23 6.28
C VAL A 71 12.15 -12.45 6.06
N ASN A 72 13.00 -11.47 6.35
CA ASN A 72 14.44 -11.55 6.13
C ASN A 72 15.15 -12.51 7.11
N ALA A 73 14.58 -12.74 8.30
CA ALA A 73 15.12 -13.69 9.27
C ALA A 73 14.63 -15.13 9.04
N SER A 74 13.65 -15.33 8.17
CA SER A 74 13.11 -16.65 7.86
C SER A 74 14.13 -17.48 7.05
N GLN A 75 14.38 -18.71 7.50
CA GLN A 75 15.16 -19.68 6.71
C GLN A 75 14.33 -20.32 5.58
N ALA A 76 13.00 -20.15 5.62
CA ALA A 76 12.12 -20.53 4.54
C ALA A 76 12.21 -19.49 3.42
N ASP A 77 11.97 -19.92 2.19
CA ASP A 77 11.86 -19.06 1.00
C ASP A 77 10.56 -18.21 1.10
N THR A 78 10.58 -17.26 2.05
CA THR A 78 9.43 -16.44 2.41
C THR A 78 9.69 -15.01 1.95
N HIS A 79 8.93 -14.56 0.97
CA HIS A 79 9.04 -13.21 0.38
C HIS A 79 7.79 -12.38 0.68
N VAL A 80 7.92 -11.05 0.63
CA VAL A 80 6.76 -10.15 0.61
C VAL A 80 5.96 -10.42 -0.66
N ARG A 81 4.65 -10.57 -0.51
CA ARG A 81 3.71 -10.92 -1.61
C ARG A 81 2.69 -9.85 -1.91
N ALA A 82 2.45 -8.93 -0.97
CA ALA A 82 1.51 -7.86 -1.17
C ALA A 82 1.84 -6.61 -0.35
N LEU A 83 1.46 -5.45 -0.90
CA LEU A 83 1.39 -4.20 -0.18
C LEU A 83 -0.06 -3.72 -0.23
N ILE A 84 -0.55 -3.12 0.86
CA ILE A 84 -1.88 -2.51 0.93
C ILE A 84 -1.76 -1.07 1.40
N ILE A 85 -2.32 -0.14 0.64
CA ILE A 85 -2.24 1.29 0.89
C ILE A 85 -3.65 1.85 1.00
N ASN A 86 -3.99 2.46 2.12
CA ASN A 86 -5.20 3.26 2.23
C ASN A 86 -4.88 4.75 2.22
N THR A 87 -5.80 5.55 1.66
CA THR A 87 -5.74 7.01 1.70
C THR A 87 -6.90 7.59 2.50
N GLY A 88 -6.71 8.81 3.03
CA GLY A 88 -7.69 9.53 3.84
C GLY A 88 -7.46 9.41 5.34
N ASN A 89 -6.75 8.39 5.82
CA ASN A 89 -6.36 8.20 7.20
C ASN A 89 -4.91 7.69 7.26
N ALA A 90 -4.04 8.34 8.01
CA ALA A 90 -2.61 8.01 8.10
C ALA A 90 -2.28 6.97 9.16
N ASN A 91 -3.23 6.61 10.01
CA ASN A 91 -3.04 5.72 11.16
C ASN A 91 -1.76 6.09 11.97
N ALA A 92 -1.61 7.37 12.25
CA ALA A 92 -0.50 7.95 12.98
C ALA A 92 -1.01 8.67 14.23
N GLY A 93 -0.29 8.56 15.35
CA GLY A 93 -0.71 9.11 16.63
C GLY A 93 -1.85 8.34 17.30
N THR A 94 -2.10 7.10 16.89
CA THR A 94 -3.23 6.26 17.31
C THR A 94 -2.84 5.21 18.36
N GLY A 95 -1.57 5.20 18.77
CA GLY A 95 -1.08 4.33 19.86
C GLY A 95 -1.26 2.84 19.58
N ALA A 96 -1.53 2.09 20.65
CA ALA A 96 -1.68 0.62 20.57
C ALA A 96 -2.83 0.18 19.65
N LYS A 97 -3.94 0.96 19.63
CA LYS A 97 -5.06 0.65 18.75
C LYS A 97 -4.66 0.75 17.28
N GLY A 98 -3.96 1.82 16.88
CA GLY A 98 -3.51 1.95 15.50
C GLY A 98 -2.55 0.85 15.07
N LEU A 99 -1.71 0.36 15.99
CA LEU A 99 -0.83 -0.77 15.74
C LEU A 99 -1.63 -2.06 15.50
N ALA A 100 -2.66 -2.31 16.33
CA ALA A 100 -3.58 -3.42 16.15
C ALA A 100 -4.34 -3.33 14.82
N ASP A 101 -4.84 -2.13 14.46
CA ASP A 101 -5.55 -1.88 13.23
C ASP A 101 -4.68 -2.12 11.96
N ALA A 102 -3.41 -1.71 12.01
CA ALA A 102 -2.46 -1.96 10.92
C ALA A 102 -2.17 -3.45 10.75
N ARG A 103 -2.02 -4.19 11.87
CA ARG A 103 -1.86 -5.66 11.82
C ARG A 103 -3.11 -6.35 11.29
N ALA A 104 -4.28 -5.98 11.79
CA ALA A 104 -5.55 -6.54 11.33
C ALA A 104 -5.76 -6.33 9.81
N THR A 105 -5.36 -5.17 9.29
CA THR A 105 -5.38 -4.89 7.84
C THR A 105 -4.47 -5.85 7.07
N ALA A 106 -3.24 -6.08 7.55
CA ALA A 106 -2.31 -7.02 6.90
C ALA A 106 -2.79 -8.47 7.00
N GLU A 107 -3.32 -8.88 8.16
CA GLU A 107 -3.88 -10.21 8.41
C GLU A 107 -5.07 -10.51 7.51
N ALA A 108 -5.99 -9.55 7.35
CA ALA A 108 -7.15 -9.70 6.50
C ALA A 108 -6.78 -9.91 5.03
N LEU A 109 -5.84 -9.10 4.49
CA LEU A 109 -5.36 -9.29 3.12
C LEU A 109 -4.62 -10.62 2.97
N ALA A 110 -3.79 -10.99 3.94
CA ALA A 110 -3.06 -12.26 3.94
C ALA A 110 -4.03 -13.47 3.90
N ALA A 111 -5.11 -13.42 4.67
CA ALA A 111 -6.13 -14.46 4.68
C ALA A 111 -6.81 -14.64 3.30
N ILE A 112 -7.16 -13.53 2.64
CA ILE A 112 -7.76 -13.55 1.29
C ILE A 112 -6.80 -14.14 0.27
N LEU A 113 -5.51 -13.77 0.34
CA LEU A 113 -4.46 -14.22 -0.58
C LEU A 113 -3.89 -15.60 -0.22
N LYS A 114 -4.28 -16.19 0.92
CA LYS A 114 -3.77 -17.47 1.47
C LYS A 114 -2.24 -17.46 1.66
N ILE A 115 -1.72 -16.35 2.19
CA ILE A 115 -0.32 -16.15 2.52
C ILE A 115 -0.17 -15.82 4.01
N LYS A 116 1.06 -15.70 4.50
CA LYS A 116 1.30 -15.34 5.91
C LYS A 116 1.18 -13.83 6.13
N PRO A 117 0.71 -13.36 7.30
CA PRO A 117 0.57 -11.92 7.58
C PRO A 117 1.83 -11.09 7.34
N GLN A 118 3.00 -11.62 7.71
CA GLN A 118 4.27 -10.92 7.51
C GLN A 118 4.68 -10.78 6.04
N GLN A 119 4.02 -11.44 5.11
CA GLN A 119 4.20 -11.25 3.67
C GLN A 119 3.40 -10.08 3.12
N VAL A 120 2.65 -9.36 3.98
CA VAL A 120 1.88 -8.17 3.62
C VAL A 120 2.44 -6.95 4.31
N LEU A 121 2.67 -5.87 3.57
CA LEU A 121 3.12 -4.59 4.10
C LEU A 121 1.97 -3.58 4.05
N PRO A 122 1.47 -3.08 5.20
CA PRO A 122 0.43 -2.06 5.25
C PRO A 122 1.02 -0.65 5.16
N PHE A 123 0.32 0.23 4.44
CA PHE A 123 0.62 1.65 4.32
C PHE A 123 -0.64 2.48 4.52
N SER A 124 -0.50 3.65 5.14
CA SER A 124 -1.61 4.57 5.34
C SER A 124 -1.14 6.00 5.13
N THR A 125 -1.98 6.81 4.49
CA THR A 125 -1.71 8.22 4.29
C THR A 125 -2.98 9.05 4.42
N GLY A 126 -2.89 10.25 5.02
CA GLY A 126 -4.01 11.16 5.21
C GLY A 126 -4.03 11.81 6.59
N VAL A 127 -5.19 11.86 7.23
CA VAL A 127 -5.38 12.50 8.53
C VAL A 127 -4.76 11.68 9.65
N ILE A 128 -4.08 12.37 10.58
CA ILE A 128 -3.47 11.79 11.78
C ILE A 128 -4.44 11.82 12.96
N MET A 129 -4.17 11.01 14.00
CA MET A 129 -4.91 10.97 15.28
C MET A 129 -6.40 10.55 15.15
N GLU A 130 -6.77 9.91 14.05
CA GLU A 130 -8.07 9.28 13.87
C GLU A 130 -7.92 7.75 13.78
N ASN A 131 -8.89 7.01 14.34
CA ASN A 131 -8.90 5.54 14.23
C ASN A 131 -9.03 5.09 12.77
N LEU A 132 -8.29 4.06 12.41
CA LEU A 132 -8.37 3.49 11.07
C LEU A 132 -9.70 2.72 10.90
N PRO A 133 -10.50 2.99 9.86
CA PRO A 133 -11.74 2.25 9.60
C PRO A 133 -11.44 0.89 8.94
N VAL A 134 -10.91 -0.05 9.70
CA VAL A 134 -10.45 -1.37 9.22
C VAL A 134 -11.55 -2.11 8.48
N ASP A 135 -12.78 -2.08 8.99
CA ASP A 135 -13.92 -2.78 8.36
C ASP A 135 -14.16 -2.33 6.92
N ARG A 136 -14.06 -1.01 6.65
CA ARG A 136 -14.21 -0.46 5.30
C ARG A 136 -13.07 -0.89 4.39
N ILE A 137 -11.85 -0.87 4.90
CA ILE A 137 -10.66 -1.31 4.17
C ILE A 137 -10.80 -2.79 3.79
N VAL A 138 -11.17 -3.64 4.76
CA VAL A 138 -11.36 -5.07 4.55
C VAL A 138 -12.47 -5.34 3.52
N ALA A 139 -13.59 -4.64 3.63
CA ALA A 139 -14.69 -4.77 2.66
C ALA A 139 -14.28 -4.40 1.23
N GLY A 140 -13.34 -3.46 1.05
CA GLY A 140 -12.83 -3.04 -0.26
C GLY A 140 -11.77 -3.96 -0.87
N MET A 141 -11.12 -4.83 -0.07
CA MET A 141 -10.02 -5.69 -0.54
C MET A 141 -10.38 -6.60 -1.72
N PRO A 142 -11.53 -7.32 -1.72
CA PRO A 142 -11.89 -8.19 -2.84
C PRO A 142 -11.99 -7.43 -4.17
N ALA A 143 -12.56 -6.23 -4.15
CA ALA A 143 -12.67 -5.39 -5.34
C ALA A 143 -11.30 -4.91 -5.82
N ALA A 144 -10.41 -4.49 -4.91
CA ALA A 144 -9.06 -4.09 -5.26
C ALA A 144 -8.26 -5.27 -5.85
N ILE A 145 -8.38 -6.47 -5.28
CA ILE A 145 -7.71 -7.67 -5.80
C ILE A 145 -8.22 -8.02 -7.21
N ALA A 146 -9.55 -7.98 -7.40
CA ALA A 146 -10.16 -8.27 -8.70
C ALA A 146 -9.76 -7.26 -9.79
N ASP A 147 -9.49 -6.01 -9.41
CA ASP A 147 -9.01 -4.95 -10.32
C ASP A 147 -7.51 -5.06 -10.66
N ALA A 148 -6.74 -5.97 -10.04
CA ALA A 148 -5.28 -5.98 -10.12
C ALA A 148 -4.75 -6.31 -11.54
N GLN A 149 -4.02 -5.35 -12.16
CA GLN A 149 -3.43 -5.47 -13.49
C GLN A 149 -2.01 -4.88 -13.52
N ALA A 150 -1.17 -5.41 -14.42
CA ALA A 150 0.21 -4.96 -14.58
C ALA A 150 0.35 -3.50 -15.06
N LYS A 151 -0.65 -2.96 -15.75
CA LYS A 151 -0.62 -1.61 -16.32
C LYS A 151 -1.27 -0.53 -15.44
N HIS A 152 -1.78 -0.86 -14.25
CA HIS A 152 -2.51 0.08 -13.40
C HIS A 152 -1.64 1.07 -12.61
N TRP A 153 -0.42 1.35 -13.06
CA TRP A 153 0.51 2.28 -12.38
C TRP A 153 -0.04 3.70 -12.27
N ALA A 154 -0.58 4.26 -13.35
CA ALA A 154 -1.19 5.60 -13.32
C ALA A 154 -2.44 5.62 -12.42
N LYS A 155 -3.27 4.56 -12.48
CA LYS A 155 -4.45 4.40 -11.64
C LYS A 155 -4.08 4.26 -10.15
N ALA A 156 -2.98 3.56 -9.86
CA ALA A 156 -2.45 3.45 -8.50
C ALA A 156 -1.91 4.80 -7.99
N ALA A 157 -1.24 5.58 -8.85
CA ALA A 157 -0.80 6.93 -8.51
C ALA A 157 -1.98 7.84 -8.11
N GLU A 158 -3.15 7.71 -8.76
CA GLU A 158 -4.38 8.38 -8.32
C GLU A 158 -4.87 7.85 -6.98
N GLY A 159 -4.88 6.52 -6.79
CA GLY A 159 -5.38 5.84 -5.59
C GLY A 159 -4.61 6.19 -4.31
N ILE A 160 -3.35 6.62 -4.41
CA ILE A 160 -2.52 7.01 -3.26
C ILE A 160 -2.49 8.52 -2.99
N MET A 161 -3.19 9.33 -3.79
CA MET A 161 -3.27 10.79 -3.57
C MET A 161 -4.04 11.12 -2.29
N THR A 162 -3.63 12.20 -1.63
CA THR A 162 -4.37 12.82 -0.51
C THR A 162 -4.72 14.27 -0.81
N THR A 163 -3.78 15.18 -0.66
CA THR A 163 -3.89 16.61 -0.95
C THR A 163 -3.24 16.99 -2.27
N ASP A 164 -2.78 16.03 -3.02
CA ASP A 164 -2.19 16.22 -4.34
C ASP A 164 -3.23 16.75 -5.32
N THR A 165 -2.82 17.67 -6.19
CA THR A 165 -3.67 18.24 -7.24
C THR A 165 -3.67 17.42 -8.51
N VAL A 166 -2.60 16.65 -8.74
CA VAL A 166 -2.44 15.73 -9.86
C VAL A 166 -1.69 14.47 -9.42
N PRO A 167 -1.95 13.32 -10.03
CA PRO A 167 -1.16 12.11 -9.79
C PRO A 167 0.28 12.32 -10.27
N LYS A 168 1.22 11.61 -9.63
CA LYS A 168 2.65 11.66 -9.95
C LYS A 168 3.15 10.26 -10.16
N ALA A 169 3.69 9.98 -11.33
CA ALA A 169 4.35 8.74 -11.65
C ALA A 169 5.46 8.98 -12.66
N PHE A 170 6.53 8.22 -12.54
CA PHE A 170 7.63 8.20 -13.48
C PHE A 170 8.15 6.77 -13.61
N SER A 171 8.51 6.38 -14.82
CA SER A 171 9.18 5.11 -15.08
C SER A 171 10.28 5.30 -16.12
N ALA A 172 11.33 4.50 -16.03
CA ALA A 172 12.40 4.47 -16.99
C ALA A 172 12.90 3.03 -17.16
N GLN A 173 13.36 2.71 -18.36
CA GLN A 173 14.06 1.46 -18.62
C GLN A 173 15.57 1.73 -18.59
N VAL A 174 16.30 0.90 -17.87
CA VAL A 174 17.77 0.93 -17.77
C VAL A 174 18.28 -0.38 -18.33
N VAL A 175 19.28 -0.28 -19.18
CA VAL A 175 20.04 -1.45 -19.67
C VAL A 175 21.27 -1.58 -18.79
N LEU A 176 21.45 -2.72 -18.14
CA LEU A 176 22.59 -3.06 -17.28
C LEU A 176 23.55 -3.96 -18.04
#